data_dc05da67326de8e3c088c23cbe4a9289
#
_entry.id   dc05da67326de8e3c088c23cbe4a9289
#
_cell.length_a   1.000
_cell.length_b   1.000
_cell.length_c   1.000
_cell.angle_alpha   90.00
_cell.angle_beta   90.00
_cell.angle_gamma   90.00
#
_symmetry.space_group_name_H-M   'P 1'
#
loop_
_entity.id
_entity.type
_entity.pdbx_description
1 polymer ?
#
loop_
_entity_poly.entity_id
_entity_poly.type
_entity_poly.pdbx_seq_one_letter_code
_entity_poly.pdbx_strand_id
1 'polypeptide(L)'
;MLGCVIHGQDDLRVEELPAPSAGPGQALVAVRYGGICGSDLHYWRHGGVGDFRLREPMVLGHEVVGTVAGYGAGAFGPVPGTAVAVHPATACGTCPECAAGRANVCRDTRYLGSAARTPHVQGGFSALLAVPAGQLRPLPAGLAPRRAALAEPLSVALHAVRRAGPVRGRHVLVTGAGPIGCLVVAAARAAGAARVTVTDPLPRALEYASLAGADTLVRADDPDDPGWPAWTDVAVEASGTAAGLDTCLRLVRRGGVVVQLGMLPPGTSPFAGNLLVSREIELRGAFRFDAEFDEALALLAAEPRFDALISAVVPPSEAEEAFALAADRTRSCKVLLDFGEPGRGEEP
;
A
#
# COMPACT_ATOMS: atom_id res chain seq x y z
N MET A 1 -2.11 18.19 19.36
CA MET A 1 -2.80 17.03 18.77
C MET A 1 -1.90 15.79 18.79
N LEU A 2 -2.44 14.59 18.97
CA LEU A 2 -1.64 13.39 18.95
C LEU A 2 -1.12 13.08 17.54
N GLY A 3 0.12 12.57 17.46
CA GLY A 3 0.74 12.06 16.24
C GLY A 3 1.73 10.93 16.51
N CYS A 4 1.88 10.00 15.56
CA CYS A 4 2.83 8.89 15.65
C CYS A 4 4.13 9.29 14.93
N VAL A 5 5.19 9.52 15.68
CA VAL A 5 6.48 10.05 15.21
C VAL A 5 7.56 8.98 15.33
N ILE A 6 8.27 8.72 14.25
CA ILE A 6 9.47 7.90 14.25
C ILE A 6 10.70 8.80 14.45
N HIS A 7 11.49 8.53 15.49
CA HIS A 7 12.72 9.26 15.80
C HIS A 7 13.99 8.54 15.34
N GLY A 8 13.91 7.23 15.24
CA GLY A 8 15.02 6.37 14.85
C GLY A 8 14.58 4.91 14.76
N GLN A 9 15.53 4.02 14.51
CA GLN A 9 15.25 2.59 14.54
C GLN A 9 14.73 2.19 15.94
N ASP A 10 13.61 1.45 15.97
CA ASP A 10 12.89 0.99 17.16
C ASP A 10 12.46 2.12 18.14
N ASP A 11 12.40 3.38 17.66
CA ASP A 11 12.00 4.55 18.45
C ASP A 11 10.77 5.23 17.82
N LEU A 12 9.61 4.57 17.92
CA LEU A 12 8.30 5.10 17.58
C LEU A 12 7.65 5.70 18.82
N ARG A 13 7.18 6.93 18.73
CA ARG A 13 6.55 7.62 19.86
C ARG A 13 5.19 8.21 19.45
N VAL A 14 4.25 8.19 20.40
CA VAL A 14 3.01 8.97 20.31
C VAL A 14 3.22 10.27 21.07
N GLU A 15 3.16 11.38 20.34
CA GLU A 15 3.54 12.68 20.89
C GLU A 15 2.44 13.72 20.66
N GLU A 16 2.42 14.73 21.53
CA GLU A 16 1.67 15.95 21.29
C GLU A 16 2.38 16.83 20.26
N LEU A 17 1.76 17.05 19.13
CA LEU A 17 2.24 17.91 18.05
C LEU A 17 1.43 19.21 17.97
N PRO A 18 2.04 20.32 17.52
CA PRO A 18 1.28 21.51 17.19
C PRO A 18 0.27 21.21 16.08
N ALA A 19 -0.96 21.71 16.20
CA ALA A 19 -1.95 21.56 15.15
C ALA A 19 -1.52 22.31 13.89
N PRO A 20 -1.50 21.67 12.70
CA PRO A 20 -1.18 22.37 11.47
C PRO A 20 -2.31 23.31 11.06
N SER A 21 -1.96 24.40 10.38
CA SER A 21 -2.91 25.21 9.64
C SER A 21 -2.76 24.98 8.14
N ALA A 22 -3.86 25.03 7.39
CA ALA A 22 -3.80 24.94 5.94
C ALA A 22 -3.17 26.22 5.37
N GLY A 23 -2.00 26.08 4.73
CA GLY A 23 -1.37 27.14 3.97
C GLY A 23 -2.07 27.42 2.64
N PRO A 24 -1.59 28.42 1.86
CA PRO A 24 -2.13 28.69 0.52
C PRO A 24 -2.15 27.45 -0.37
N GLY A 25 -3.28 27.17 -1.01
CA GLY A 25 -3.47 26.00 -1.87
C GLY A 25 -3.64 24.65 -1.14
N GLN A 26 -3.65 24.65 0.20
CA GLN A 26 -3.79 23.44 1.01
C GLN A 26 -5.21 23.28 1.57
N ALA A 27 -5.57 22.03 1.82
CA ALA A 27 -6.70 21.61 2.63
C ALA A 27 -6.21 21.11 3.99
N LEU A 28 -7.03 21.29 5.02
CA LEU A 28 -6.89 20.66 6.32
C LEU A 28 -7.86 19.46 6.38
N VAL A 29 -7.35 18.30 6.73
CA VAL A 29 -8.11 17.06 6.89
C VAL A 29 -8.08 16.63 8.34
N ALA A 30 -9.26 16.42 8.94
CA ALA A 30 -9.38 15.70 10.20
C ALA A 30 -9.26 14.22 9.88
N VAL A 31 -8.16 13.60 10.27
CA VAL A 31 -7.87 12.20 9.97
C VAL A 31 -8.76 11.29 10.80
N ARG A 32 -9.36 10.30 10.14
CA ARG A 32 -10.15 9.27 10.81
C ARG A 32 -9.36 7.97 10.90
N TYR A 33 -8.88 7.46 9.77
CA TYR A 33 -8.13 6.21 9.71
C TYR A 33 -6.80 6.40 9.00
N GLY A 34 -5.76 5.75 9.53
CA GLY A 34 -4.47 5.58 8.89
C GLY A 34 -4.08 4.11 8.81
N GLY A 35 -3.83 3.58 7.61
CA GLY A 35 -3.37 2.21 7.41
C GLY A 35 -1.88 2.06 7.64
N ILE A 36 -1.46 1.07 8.45
CA ILE A 36 -0.03 0.76 8.64
C ILE A 36 0.46 -0.04 7.44
N CYS A 37 1.48 0.50 6.77
CA CYS A 37 2.14 -0.09 5.61
C CYS A 37 3.44 -0.82 6.00
N GLY A 38 3.88 -1.75 5.16
CA GLY A 38 5.20 -2.38 5.30
C GLY A 38 6.36 -1.38 5.31
N SER A 39 6.25 -0.25 4.61
CA SER A 39 7.27 0.81 4.65
C SER A 39 7.32 1.53 5.99
N ASP A 40 6.19 1.71 6.69
CA ASP A 40 6.18 2.25 8.06
C ASP A 40 6.90 1.29 9.01
N LEU A 41 6.66 -0.02 8.87
CA LEU A 41 7.37 -1.07 9.62
C LEU A 41 8.88 -1.08 9.32
N HIS A 42 9.28 -0.82 8.06
CA HIS A 42 10.69 -0.70 7.70
C HIS A 42 11.35 0.52 8.33
N TYR A 43 10.69 1.69 8.35
CA TYR A 43 11.19 2.86 9.09
C TYR A 43 11.36 2.53 10.57
N TRP A 44 10.35 1.86 11.17
CA TRP A 44 10.41 1.48 12.56
C TRP A 44 11.58 0.51 12.85
N ARG A 45 11.68 -0.60 12.12
CA ARG A 45 12.65 -1.68 12.42
C ARG A 45 14.04 -1.43 11.88
N HIS A 46 14.21 -0.64 10.83
CA HIS A 46 15.47 -0.50 10.11
C HIS A 46 15.93 0.95 9.93
N GLY A 47 15.16 1.93 10.40
CA GLY A 47 15.45 3.36 10.21
C GLY A 47 15.47 3.79 8.75
N GLY A 48 14.78 3.04 7.85
CA GLY A 48 14.73 3.38 6.43
C GLY A 48 14.02 2.36 5.56
N VAL A 49 13.73 2.75 4.32
CA VAL A 49 13.08 1.93 3.28
C VAL A 49 13.93 1.97 2.01
N GLY A 50 14.45 0.83 1.56
CA GLY A 50 15.39 0.80 0.44
C GLY A 50 16.59 1.73 0.71
N ASP A 51 16.80 2.70 -0.16
CA ASP A 51 17.89 3.70 -0.03
C ASP A 51 17.49 4.94 0.80
N PHE A 52 16.22 5.07 1.19
CA PHE A 52 15.70 6.21 1.96
C PHE A 52 15.96 6.00 3.45
N ARG A 53 16.82 6.84 4.05
CA ARG A 53 17.20 6.75 5.46
C ARG A 53 16.57 7.87 6.26
N LEU A 54 16.10 7.54 7.46
CA LEU A 54 15.67 8.52 8.43
C LEU A 54 16.87 9.38 8.88
N ARG A 55 16.71 10.71 8.84
CA ARG A 55 17.73 11.70 9.21
C ARG A 55 17.22 12.70 10.23
N GLU A 56 15.93 12.77 10.41
CA GLU A 56 15.24 13.64 11.35
C GLU A 56 13.90 12.98 11.76
N PRO A 57 13.28 13.36 12.88
CA PRO A 57 11.99 12.83 13.27
C PRO A 57 10.93 13.05 12.18
N MET A 58 10.06 12.06 11.98
CA MET A 58 9.04 12.09 10.92
C MET A 58 7.73 11.47 11.41
N VAL A 59 6.61 12.18 11.17
CA VAL A 59 5.27 11.58 11.30
C VAL A 59 5.13 10.51 10.20
N LEU A 60 4.75 9.29 10.56
CA LEU A 60 4.52 8.20 9.63
C LEU A 60 3.13 8.26 8.98
N GLY A 61 2.88 7.36 8.05
CA GLY A 61 1.56 7.11 7.45
C GLY A 61 1.30 7.83 6.14
N HIS A 62 0.77 7.06 5.17
CA HIS A 62 0.42 7.53 3.83
C HIS A 62 -0.86 6.88 3.29
N GLU A 63 -1.48 5.97 4.02
CA GLU A 63 -2.77 5.36 3.72
C GLU A 63 -3.84 6.06 4.58
N VAL A 64 -4.30 7.26 4.19
CA VAL A 64 -5.05 8.18 5.05
C VAL A 64 -6.44 8.45 4.52
N VAL A 65 -7.42 8.38 5.42
CA VAL A 65 -8.81 8.76 5.19
C VAL A 65 -9.28 9.66 6.33
N GLY A 66 -10.05 10.67 6.00
CA GLY A 66 -10.58 11.61 6.98
C GLY A 66 -11.73 12.44 6.44
N THR A 67 -11.95 13.58 7.07
CA THR A 67 -12.99 14.54 6.72
C THR A 67 -12.36 15.91 6.46
N VAL A 68 -12.79 16.61 5.43
CA VAL A 68 -12.32 17.95 5.14
C VAL A 68 -12.71 18.89 6.29
N ALA A 69 -11.73 19.45 6.98
CA ALA A 69 -11.94 20.41 8.08
C ALA A 69 -11.95 21.86 7.58
N GLY A 70 -11.20 22.17 6.50
CA GLY A 70 -11.16 23.52 5.95
C GLY A 70 -10.09 23.69 4.87
N TYR A 71 -9.91 24.92 4.43
CA TYR A 71 -9.00 25.28 3.35
C TYR A 71 -8.18 26.52 3.69
N GLY A 72 -6.96 26.56 3.21
CA GLY A 72 -6.14 27.75 3.17
C GLY A 72 -6.50 28.67 2.00
N ALA A 73 -5.86 29.83 1.94
CA ALA A 73 -6.12 30.83 0.92
C ALA A 73 -5.92 30.25 -0.51
N GLY A 74 -6.89 30.50 -1.40
CA GLY A 74 -6.84 30.05 -2.80
C GLY A 74 -6.98 28.54 -3.02
N ALA A 75 -7.28 27.76 -1.99
CA ALA A 75 -7.55 26.32 -2.10
C ALA A 75 -9.05 26.07 -2.32
N PHE A 76 -9.36 25.08 -3.15
CA PHE A 76 -10.72 24.66 -3.48
C PHE A 76 -10.80 23.15 -3.53
N GLY A 77 -11.98 22.59 -3.22
CA GLY A 77 -12.21 21.16 -3.25
C GLY A 77 -13.56 20.76 -2.67
N PRO A 78 -13.72 19.52 -2.19
CA PRO A 78 -14.95 19.06 -1.55
C PRO A 78 -15.32 19.93 -0.36
N VAL A 79 -16.63 20.17 -0.14
CA VAL A 79 -17.08 21.04 0.96
C VAL A 79 -16.61 20.50 2.31
N PRO A 80 -16.31 21.38 3.31
CA PRO A 80 -16.00 20.93 4.67
C PRO A 80 -17.08 19.98 5.20
N GLY A 81 -16.66 18.94 5.92
CA GLY A 81 -17.51 17.81 6.33
C GLY A 81 -17.55 16.63 5.36
N THR A 82 -17.03 16.78 4.13
CA THR A 82 -16.96 15.67 3.18
C THR A 82 -15.90 14.64 3.59
N ALA A 83 -16.27 13.36 3.60
CA ALA A 83 -15.33 12.25 3.78
C ALA A 83 -14.42 12.10 2.53
N VAL A 84 -13.12 12.00 2.74
CA VAL A 84 -12.11 11.96 1.68
C VAL A 84 -11.02 10.93 1.98
N ALA A 85 -10.49 10.30 0.93
CA ALA A 85 -9.20 9.65 0.96
C ALA A 85 -8.13 10.65 0.48
N VAL A 86 -6.92 10.56 1.05
CA VAL A 86 -5.81 11.44 0.70
C VAL A 86 -4.85 10.71 -0.24
N HIS A 87 -4.71 11.21 -1.48
CA HIS A 87 -3.69 10.73 -2.40
C HIS A 87 -2.30 11.11 -1.86
N PRO A 88 -1.40 10.14 -1.54
CA PRO A 88 -0.20 10.46 -0.76
C PRO A 88 0.91 11.16 -1.54
N ALA A 89 0.85 11.17 -2.87
CA ALA A 89 1.94 11.66 -3.71
C ALA A 89 1.64 13.02 -4.34
N THR A 90 2.67 13.86 -4.43
CA THR A 90 2.71 15.05 -5.29
C THR A 90 3.95 14.94 -6.19
N ALA A 91 3.73 14.76 -7.49
CA ALA A 91 4.80 14.75 -8.48
C ALA A 91 5.20 16.19 -8.86
N CYS A 92 6.44 16.39 -9.36
CA CYS A 92 6.90 17.74 -9.75
C CYS A 92 6.22 18.29 -11.01
N GLY A 93 5.63 17.42 -11.85
CA GLY A 93 4.96 17.79 -13.11
C GLY A 93 5.88 18.16 -14.26
N THR A 94 7.19 18.33 -14.06
CA THR A 94 8.12 18.91 -15.05
C THR A 94 9.27 18.00 -15.46
N CYS A 95 9.56 16.92 -14.72
CA CYS A 95 10.63 15.99 -15.08
C CYS A 95 10.25 15.12 -16.29
N PRO A 96 11.23 14.48 -16.96
CA PRO A 96 10.97 13.61 -18.11
C PRO A 96 9.95 12.51 -17.83
N GLU A 97 9.97 11.94 -16.64
CA GLU A 97 9.02 10.90 -16.21
C GLU A 97 7.59 11.46 -16.16
N CYS A 98 7.41 12.64 -15.57
CA CYS A 98 6.10 13.32 -15.55
C CYS A 98 5.63 13.68 -16.96
N ALA A 99 6.52 14.20 -17.81
CA ALA A 99 6.20 14.54 -19.19
C ALA A 99 5.80 13.29 -20.03
N ALA A 100 6.34 12.12 -19.67
CA ALA A 100 5.98 10.83 -20.27
C ALA A 100 4.72 10.19 -19.65
N GLY A 101 3.98 10.90 -18.78
CA GLY A 101 2.77 10.38 -18.10
C GLY A 101 3.06 9.31 -17.06
N ARG A 102 4.26 9.30 -16.47
CA ARG A 102 4.71 8.33 -15.46
C ARG A 102 5.03 9.01 -14.13
N ALA A 103 4.04 9.70 -13.57
CA ALA A 103 4.18 10.48 -12.34
C ALA A 103 4.59 9.61 -11.13
N ASN A 104 4.24 8.32 -11.11
CA ASN A 104 4.61 7.38 -10.08
C ASN A 104 6.12 7.20 -9.90
N VAL A 105 6.91 7.37 -10.95
CA VAL A 105 8.38 7.31 -10.95
C VAL A 105 9.02 8.68 -11.08
N CYS A 106 8.30 9.76 -10.76
CA CYS A 106 8.83 11.11 -10.72
C CYS A 106 10.03 11.16 -9.77
N ARG A 107 11.19 11.66 -10.30
CA ARG A 107 12.44 11.78 -9.51
C ARG A 107 12.35 12.80 -8.39
N ASP A 108 11.33 13.67 -8.40
CA ASP A 108 11.12 14.73 -7.41
C ASP A 108 9.76 14.60 -6.71
N THR A 109 9.28 13.38 -6.50
CA THR A 109 8.04 13.11 -5.78
C THR A 109 8.16 13.50 -4.32
N ARG A 110 7.13 14.18 -3.80
CA ARG A 110 6.85 14.31 -2.38
C ARG A 110 5.79 13.28 -2.02
N TYR A 111 6.11 12.38 -1.09
CA TYR A 111 5.22 11.30 -0.68
C TYR A 111 5.04 11.37 0.83
N LEU A 112 3.80 11.32 1.34
CA LEU A 112 3.52 11.37 2.77
C LEU A 112 4.29 10.28 3.52
N GLY A 113 4.80 10.59 4.72
CA GLY A 113 5.54 9.65 5.55
C GLY A 113 6.81 9.09 4.90
N SER A 114 7.54 9.91 4.11
CA SER A 114 8.71 9.44 3.37
C SER A 114 9.97 10.25 3.67
N ALA A 115 11.04 9.54 4.00
CA ALA A 115 12.39 10.09 4.19
C ALA A 115 13.19 10.25 2.88
N ALA A 116 12.56 10.13 1.72
CA ALA A 116 13.22 10.33 0.42
C ALA A 116 13.70 11.76 0.19
N ARG A 117 13.23 12.73 0.99
CA ARG A 117 13.58 14.15 0.92
C ARG A 117 14.15 14.66 2.24
N THR A 118 14.88 15.76 2.18
CA THR A 118 15.31 16.54 3.34
C THR A 118 14.89 17.99 3.14
N PRO A 119 14.07 18.58 4.01
CA PRO A 119 13.41 17.92 5.15
C PRO A 119 12.45 16.80 4.70
N HIS A 120 12.22 15.83 5.60
CA HIS A 120 11.32 14.70 5.34
C HIS A 120 9.89 15.16 5.08
N VAL A 121 9.15 14.40 4.27
CA VAL A 121 7.74 14.66 4.04
C VAL A 121 6.94 14.00 5.16
N GLN A 122 6.34 14.83 6.02
CA GLN A 122 5.55 14.34 7.14
C GLN A 122 4.33 13.53 6.66
N GLY A 123 4.00 12.48 7.38
CA GLY A 123 2.87 11.60 7.09
C GLY A 123 1.58 12.03 7.78
N GLY A 124 0.58 11.18 7.69
CA GLY A 124 -0.76 11.47 8.18
C GLY A 124 -1.20 10.65 9.39
N PHE A 125 -0.28 10.02 10.14
CA PHE A 125 -0.63 9.43 11.43
C PHE A 125 -0.68 10.51 12.51
N SER A 126 -1.62 11.42 12.34
CA SER A 126 -1.91 12.53 13.26
C SER A 126 -3.38 12.92 13.15
N ALA A 127 -3.94 13.55 14.19
CA ALA A 127 -5.36 13.92 14.21
C ALA A 127 -5.75 14.93 13.11
N LEU A 128 -4.81 15.81 12.69
CA LEU A 128 -4.99 16.78 11.61
C LEU A 128 -3.84 16.70 10.62
N LEU A 129 -4.15 16.77 9.34
CA LEU A 129 -3.18 16.72 8.24
C LEU A 129 -3.44 17.88 7.26
N ALA A 130 -2.41 18.69 6.99
CA ALA A 130 -2.45 19.70 5.93
C ALA A 130 -1.79 19.15 4.65
N VAL A 131 -2.55 19.15 3.53
CA VAL A 131 -2.09 18.64 2.23
C VAL A 131 -2.50 19.58 1.09
N PRO A 132 -1.82 19.56 -0.07
CA PRO A 132 -2.33 20.18 -1.28
C PRO A 132 -3.78 19.77 -1.54
N ALA A 133 -4.68 20.73 -1.81
CA ALA A 133 -6.12 20.43 -1.98
C ALA A 133 -6.39 19.43 -3.12
N GLY A 134 -5.53 19.41 -4.14
CA GLY A 134 -5.59 18.43 -5.25
C GLY A 134 -5.33 16.97 -4.87
N GLN A 135 -4.85 16.69 -3.64
CA GLN A 135 -4.70 15.32 -3.14
C GLN A 135 -5.99 14.72 -2.59
N LEU A 136 -7.04 15.52 -2.38
CA LEU A 136 -8.29 15.02 -1.82
C LEU A 136 -9.11 14.27 -2.86
N ARG A 137 -9.61 13.10 -2.48
CA ARG A 137 -10.55 12.31 -3.28
C ARG A 137 -11.80 12.04 -2.44
N PRO A 138 -12.96 12.62 -2.79
CA PRO A 138 -14.22 12.31 -2.11
C PRO A 138 -14.50 10.81 -2.15
N LEU A 139 -14.98 10.28 -1.03
CA LEU A 139 -15.37 8.88 -1.01
C LEU A 139 -16.64 8.67 -1.85
N PRO A 140 -16.69 7.63 -2.70
CA PRO A 140 -17.91 7.20 -3.37
C PRO A 140 -19.04 6.94 -2.35
N ALA A 141 -20.28 7.20 -2.78
CA ALA A 141 -21.44 6.95 -1.93
C ALA A 141 -21.47 5.49 -1.44
N GLY A 142 -21.70 5.30 -0.14
CA GLY A 142 -21.76 3.98 0.49
C GLY A 142 -20.40 3.35 0.81
N LEU A 143 -19.28 3.95 0.44
CA LEU A 143 -17.96 3.49 0.85
C LEU A 143 -17.67 3.92 2.29
N ALA A 144 -17.55 2.94 3.19
CA ALA A 144 -17.18 3.20 4.58
C ALA A 144 -15.73 3.75 4.66
N PRO A 145 -15.47 4.81 5.47
CA PRO A 145 -14.12 5.35 5.64
C PRO A 145 -13.08 4.31 6.06
N ARG A 146 -13.45 3.36 6.92
CA ARG A 146 -12.58 2.24 7.32
C ARG A 146 -12.07 1.45 6.11
N ARG A 147 -12.96 1.10 5.17
CA ARG A 147 -12.59 0.36 3.95
C ARG A 147 -11.80 1.24 2.99
N ALA A 148 -12.12 2.53 2.90
CA ALA A 148 -11.43 3.48 2.06
C ALA A 148 -9.93 3.68 2.43
N ALA A 149 -9.52 3.35 3.66
CA ALA A 149 -8.12 3.34 4.06
C ALA A 149 -7.26 2.34 3.24
N LEU A 150 -7.90 1.38 2.54
CA LEU A 150 -7.22 0.47 1.61
C LEU A 150 -6.99 1.10 0.21
N ALA A 151 -7.41 2.34 -0.04
CA ALA A 151 -7.33 2.94 -1.39
C ALA A 151 -5.89 3.04 -1.90
N GLU A 152 -4.97 3.49 -1.04
CA GLU A 152 -3.55 3.58 -1.40
C GLU A 152 -2.97 2.21 -1.75
N PRO A 153 -2.97 1.19 -0.86
CA PRO A 153 -2.35 -0.09 -1.16
C PRO A 153 -3.09 -0.87 -2.27
N LEU A 154 -4.39 -0.67 -2.46
CA LEU A 154 -5.12 -1.23 -3.60
C LEU A 154 -4.70 -0.58 -4.92
N SER A 155 -4.39 0.72 -4.92
CA SER A 155 -3.85 1.41 -6.10
C SER A 155 -2.50 0.82 -6.53
N VAL A 156 -1.64 0.50 -5.57
CA VAL A 156 -0.37 -0.20 -5.81
C VAL A 156 -0.61 -1.58 -6.44
N ALA A 157 -1.58 -2.34 -5.94
CA ALA A 157 -1.95 -3.64 -6.48
C ALA A 157 -2.53 -3.55 -7.90
N LEU A 158 -3.43 -2.59 -8.16
CA LEU A 158 -3.98 -2.32 -9.49
C LEU A 158 -2.88 -1.95 -10.48
N HIS A 159 -1.94 -1.10 -10.06
CA HIS A 159 -0.79 -0.75 -10.88
C HIS A 159 0.06 -1.98 -11.24
N ALA A 160 0.34 -2.86 -10.29
CA ALA A 160 1.07 -4.11 -10.55
C ALA A 160 0.34 -4.99 -11.57
N VAL A 161 -0.99 -5.14 -11.46
CA VAL A 161 -1.80 -5.90 -12.43
C VAL A 161 -1.77 -5.23 -13.81
N ARG A 162 -1.82 -3.91 -13.90
CA ARG A 162 -1.65 -3.19 -15.18
C ARG A 162 -0.26 -3.40 -15.78
N ARG A 163 0.78 -3.42 -14.95
CA ARG A 163 2.16 -3.71 -15.39
C ARG A 163 2.29 -5.13 -15.94
N ALA A 164 1.48 -6.08 -15.49
CA ALA A 164 1.41 -7.43 -16.02
C ALA A 164 0.84 -7.48 -17.46
N GLY A 165 0.06 -6.47 -17.86
CA GLY A 165 -0.71 -6.46 -19.10
C GLY A 165 -2.08 -7.16 -18.93
N PRO A 166 -2.77 -7.54 -20.02
CA PRO A 166 -4.09 -8.15 -19.93
C PRO A 166 -4.08 -9.46 -19.16
N VAL A 167 -4.83 -9.54 -18.06
CA VAL A 167 -4.96 -10.78 -17.25
C VAL A 167 -6.31 -11.49 -17.44
N ARG A 168 -7.25 -10.89 -18.17
CA ARG A 168 -8.56 -11.49 -18.43
C ARG A 168 -8.42 -12.87 -19.05
N GLY A 169 -9.07 -13.86 -18.44
CA GLY A 169 -9.05 -15.26 -18.90
C GLY A 169 -7.73 -15.98 -18.63
N ARG A 170 -6.77 -15.38 -17.93
CA ARG A 170 -5.44 -15.94 -17.65
C ARG A 170 -5.34 -16.52 -16.25
N HIS A 171 -4.37 -17.41 -16.08
CA HIS A 171 -3.93 -17.91 -14.79
C HIS A 171 -2.84 -16.98 -14.23
N VAL A 172 -3.08 -16.39 -13.07
CA VAL A 172 -2.17 -15.50 -12.36
C VAL A 172 -1.62 -16.19 -11.12
N LEU A 173 -0.30 -16.16 -10.94
CA LEU A 173 0.37 -16.55 -9.71
C LEU A 173 0.71 -15.29 -8.90
N VAL A 174 0.48 -15.32 -7.60
CA VAL A 174 0.94 -14.29 -6.66
C VAL A 174 1.81 -14.95 -5.60
N THR A 175 3.05 -14.52 -5.46
CA THR A 175 3.92 -14.96 -4.36
C THR A 175 3.88 -13.95 -3.22
N GLY A 176 3.60 -14.44 -2.00
CA GLY A 176 3.34 -13.61 -0.83
C GLY A 176 1.86 -13.26 -0.67
N ALA A 177 1.28 -13.67 0.46
CA ALA A 177 -0.10 -13.40 0.89
C ALA A 177 -0.19 -12.34 2.00
N GLY A 178 0.74 -11.38 2.03
CA GLY A 178 0.64 -10.18 2.85
C GLY A 178 -0.45 -9.24 2.34
N PRO A 179 -0.67 -8.08 2.99
CA PRO A 179 -1.71 -7.12 2.58
C PRO A 179 -1.69 -6.79 1.09
N ILE A 180 -0.50 -6.50 0.55
CA ILE A 180 -0.33 -6.19 -0.88
C ILE A 180 -0.65 -7.41 -1.76
N GLY A 181 -0.18 -8.61 -1.40
CA GLY A 181 -0.48 -9.83 -2.17
C GLY A 181 -1.98 -10.13 -2.21
N CYS A 182 -2.69 -10.00 -1.08
CA CYS A 182 -4.15 -10.14 -1.02
C CYS A 182 -4.86 -9.11 -1.92
N LEU A 183 -4.38 -7.85 -1.93
CA LEU A 183 -4.95 -6.81 -2.80
C LEU A 183 -4.62 -7.06 -4.28
N VAL A 184 -3.46 -7.64 -4.62
CA VAL A 184 -3.15 -8.10 -5.99
C VAL A 184 -4.11 -9.21 -6.43
N VAL A 185 -4.44 -10.16 -5.54
CA VAL A 185 -5.47 -11.19 -5.80
C VAL A 185 -6.80 -10.54 -6.18
N ALA A 186 -7.28 -9.61 -5.34
CA ALA A 186 -8.55 -8.93 -5.58
C ALA A 186 -8.51 -8.09 -6.88
N ALA A 187 -7.42 -7.39 -7.16
CA ALA A 187 -7.22 -6.62 -8.40
C ALA A 187 -7.19 -7.52 -9.64
N ALA A 188 -6.50 -8.67 -9.58
CA ALA A 188 -6.45 -9.64 -10.68
C ALA A 188 -7.84 -10.24 -10.95
N ARG A 189 -8.61 -10.55 -9.90
CA ARG A 189 -10.01 -11.02 -10.03
C ARG A 189 -10.90 -9.95 -10.66
N ALA A 190 -10.81 -8.72 -10.20
CA ALA A 190 -11.56 -7.60 -10.77
C ALA A 190 -11.21 -7.37 -12.27
N ALA A 191 -9.94 -7.57 -12.63
CA ALA A 191 -9.48 -7.50 -14.03
C ALA A 191 -9.87 -8.74 -14.87
N GLY A 192 -10.56 -9.74 -14.29
CA GLY A 192 -11.12 -10.90 -14.97
C GLY A 192 -10.14 -12.07 -15.15
N ALA A 193 -9.14 -12.22 -14.27
CA ALA A 193 -8.31 -13.41 -14.24
C ALA A 193 -9.18 -14.67 -14.08
N ALA A 194 -8.92 -15.70 -14.89
CA ALA A 194 -9.68 -16.94 -14.84
C ALA A 194 -9.35 -17.78 -13.59
N ARG A 195 -8.10 -17.71 -13.17
CA ARG A 195 -7.60 -18.40 -11.98
C ARG A 195 -6.52 -17.56 -11.29
N VAL A 196 -6.55 -17.52 -9.97
CA VAL A 196 -5.50 -16.88 -9.15
C VAL A 196 -4.99 -17.91 -8.14
N THR A 197 -3.70 -18.25 -8.24
CA THR A 197 -2.98 -19.09 -7.28
C THR A 197 -2.10 -18.19 -6.41
N VAL A 198 -2.13 -18.42 -5.11
CA VAL A 198 -1.31 -17.66 -4.14
C VAL A 198 -0.40 -18.59 -3.36
N THR A 199 0.83 -18.15 -3.13
CA THR A 199 1.78 -18.91 -2.30
C THR A 199 2.24 -18.09 -1.11
N ASP A 200 2.27 -18.69 0.07
CA ASP A 200 2.86 -18.10 1.29
C ASP A 200 3.23 -19.22 2.27
N PRO A 201 4.30 -19.12 3.07
CA PRO A 201 4.62 -20.12 4.09
C PRO A 201 3.64 -20.10 5.27
N LEU A 202 2.88 -19.03 5.48
CA LEU A 202 2.01 -18.85 6.64
C LEU A 202 0.55 -19.21 6.31
N PRO A 203 -0.04 -20.24 6.98
CA PRO A 203 -1.45 -20.62 6.76
C PRO A 203 -2.42 -19.44 6.95
N ARG A 204 -2.19 -18.62 7.98
CA ARG A 204 -3.04 -17.47 8.27
C ARG A 204 -3.05 -16.44 7.14
N ALA A 205 -1.89 -16.20 6.51
CA ALA A 205 -1.80 -15.30 5.36
C ALA A 205 -2.59 -15.86 4.15
N LEU A 206 -2.53 -17.19 3.93
CA LEU A 206 -3.30 -17.85 2.89
C LEU A 206 -4.82 -17.78 3.13
N GLU A 207 -5.27 -17.81 4.38
CA GLU A 207 -6.68 -17.57 4.71
C GLU A 207 -7.14 -16.17 4.24
N TYR A 208 -6.35 -15.12 4.47
CA TYR A 208 -6.66 -13.78 3.96
C TYR A 208 -6.65 -13.73 2.42
N ALA A 209 -5.73 -14.45 1.76
CA ALA A 209 -5.73 -14.55 0.29
C ALA A 209 -6.99 -15.23 -0.24
N SER A 210 -7.52 -16.25 0.46
CA SER A 210 -8.80 -16.87 0.14
C SER A 210 -9.96 -15.86 0.24
N LEU A 211 -10.01 -15.07 1.31
CA LEU A 211 -11.02 -14.02 1.50
C LEU A 211 -10.92 -12.93 0.42
N ALA A 212 -9.71 -12.67 -0.09
CA ALA A 212 -9.48 -11.76 -1.22
C ALA A 212 -9.92 -12.35 -2.57
N GLY A 213 -10.19 -13.66 -2.66
CA GLY A 213 -10.70 -14.33 -3.86
C GLY A 213 -9.68 -15.19 -4.61
N ALA A 214 -8.65 -15.70 -3.93
CA ALA A 214 -7.75 -16.70 -4.50
C ALA A 214 -8.47 -18.04 -4.72
N ASP A 215 -8.22 -18.69 -5.86
CA ASP A 215 -8.81 -19.98 -6.21
C ASP A 215 -7.98 -21.16 -5.68
N THR A 216 -6.66 -20.97 -5.55
CA THR A 216 -5.74 -22.00 -5.09
C THR A 216 -4.74 -21.39 -4.12
N LEU A 217 -4.56 -22.04 -3.00
CA LEU A 217 -3.64 -21.65 -1.94
C LEU A 217 -2.53 -22.69 -1.88
N VAL A 218 -1.27 -22.26 -1.80
CA VAL A 218 -0.11 -23.14 -1.81
C VAL A 218 0.81 -22.78 -0.64
N ARG A 219 1.19 -23.78 0.11
CA ARG A 219 2.22 -23.63 1.15
C ARG A 219 3.59 -23.51 0.49
N ALA A 220 4.17 -22.31 0.56
CA ALA A 220 5.46 -22.02 -0.09
C ALA A 220 6.66 -22.81 0.51
N ASP A 221 6.52 -23.28 1.74
CA ASP A 221 7.49 -24.10 2.46
C ASP A 221 7.28 -25.61 2.26
N ASP A 222 6.25 -26.02 1.52
CA ASP A 222 5.95 -27.41 1.16
C ASP A 222 6.12 -27.59 -0.36
N PRO A 223 7.22 -28.21 -0.83
CA PRO A 223 7.44 -28.45 -2.26
C PRO A 223 6.47 -29.47 -2.87
N ASP A 224 5.84 -30.32 -2.04
CA ASP A 224 4.91 -31.38 -2.46
C ASP A 224 3.44 -30.94 -2.31
N ASP A 225 3.16 -29.68 -1.96
CA ASP A 225 1.80 -29.13 -1.89
C ASP A 225 1.07 -29.39 -3.23
N PRO A 226 -0.09 -30.07 -3.23
CA PRO A 226 -0.81 -30.42 -4.46
C PRO A 226 -1.37 -29.21 -5.23
N GLY A 227 -1.36 -28.02 -4.61
CA GLY A 227 -1.81 -26.78 -5.23
C GLY A 227 -0.79 -26.14 -6.18
N TRP A 228 0.48 -26.61 -6.22
CA TRP A 228 1.47 -26.04 -7.12
C TRP A 228 1.03 -26.16 -8.59
N PRO A 229 0.96 -25.03 -9.33
CA PRO A 229 0.61 -25.08 -10.74
C PRO A 229 1.80 -25.61 -11.56
N ALA A 230 1.51 -26.34 -12.64
CA ALA A 230 2.55 -26.72 -13.59
C ALA A 230 3.14 -25.50 -14.31
N TRP A 231 2.31 -24.49 -14.57
CA TRP A 231 2.68 -23.18 -15.14
C TRP A 231 1.55 -22.16 -14.94
N THR A 232 1.89 -20.86 -15.10
CA THR A 232 0.94 -19.75 -15.05
C THR A 232 1.23 -18.79 -16.22
N ASP A 233 0.24 -17.98 -16.62
CA ASP A 233 0.44 -17.00 -17.71
C ASP A 233 1.22 -15.78 -17.25
N VAL A 234 0.95 -15.35 -16.03
CA VAL A 234 1.49 -14.17 -15.38
C VAL A 234 1.85 -14.52 -13.94
N ALA A 235 2.93 -13.95 -13.45
CA ALA A 235 3.27 -14.04 -12.03
C ALA A 235 3.53 -12.64 -11.46
N VAL A 236 3.05 -12.38 -10.24
CA VAL A 236 3.33 -11.15 -9.48
C VAL A 236 4.06 -11.52 -8.20
N GLU A 237 5.28 -11.03 -8.07
CA GLU A 237 6.08 -11.17 -6.87
C GLU A 237 5.69 -10.07 -5.87
N ALA A 238 5.05 -10.45 -4.76
CA ALA A 238 4.59 -9.54 -3.71
C ALA A 238 5.13 -9.91 -2.31
N SER A 239 6.05 -10.90 -2.23
CA SER A 239 6.68 -11.29 -0.97
C SER A 239 7.90 -10.45 -0.59
N GLY A 240 8.53 -9.80 -1.58
CA GLY A 240 9.78 -9.07 -1.41
C GLY A 240 10.97 -10.00 -1.13
N THR A 241 10.94 -11.25 -1.59
CA THR A 241 12.00 -12.23 -1.36
C THR A 241 12.60 -12.76 -2.67
N ALA A 242 13.90 -13.10 -2.65
CA ALA A 242 14.55 -13.74 -3.79
C ALA A 242 13.90 -15.10 -4.11
N ALA A 243 13.46 -15.84 -3.10
CA ALA A 243 12.77 -17.12 -3.27
C ALA A 243 11.41 -16.96 -3.97
N GLY A 244 10.65 -15.89 -3.63
CA GLY A 244 9.40 -15.56 -4.30
C GLY A 244 9.61 -15.21 -5.76
N LEU A 245 10.63 -14.41 -6.08
CA LEU A 245 11.00 -14.08 -7.46
C LEU A 245 11.42 -15.34 -8.24
N ASP A 246 12.22 -16.23 -7.65
CA ASP A 246 12.65 -17.47 -8.26
C ASP A 246 11.46 -18.39 -8.58
N THR A 247 10.50 -18.48 -7.64
CA THR A 247 9.23 -19.19 -7.84
C THR A 247 8.45 -18.63 -9.03
N CYS A 248 8.30 -17.30 -9.11
CA CYS A 248 7.64 -16.65 -10.24
C CYS A 248 8.32 -17.00 -11.58
N LEU A 249 9.65 -16.91 -11.65
CA LEU A 249 10.41 -17.20 -12.86
C LEU A 249 10.33 -18.69 -13.29
N ARG A 250 10.24 -19.61 -12.34
CA ARG A 250 10.12 -21.05 -12.63
C ARG A 250 8.73 -21.41 -13.12
N LEU A 251 7.69 -20.83 -12.55
CA LEU A 251 6.30 -21.21 -12.80
C LEU A 251 5.62 -20.41 -13.92
N VAL A 252 6.13 -19.23 -14.27
CA VAL A 252 5.59 -18.50 -15.41
C VAL A 252 5.91 -19.26 -16.72
N ARG A 253 4.95 -19.32 -17.65
CA ARG A 253 5.15 -19.98 -18.96
C ARG A 253 6.25 -19.29 -19.79
N ARG A 254 6.73 -19.97 -20.84
CA ARG A 254 7.59 -19.34 -21.86
C ARG A 254 6.86 -18.14 -22.51
N GLY A 255 7.58 -17.04 -22.72
CA GLY A 255 7.00 -15.78 -23.20
C GLY A 255 5.99 -15.16 -22.23
N GLY A 256 6.01 -15.55 -20.94
CA GLY A 256 5.16 -14.98 -19.90
C GLY A 256 5.74 -13.72 -19.26
N VAL A 257 4.97 -13.13 -18.36
CA VAL A 257 5.35 -11.88 -17.67
C VAL A 257 5.46 -12.13 -16.17
N VAL A 258 6.56 -11.65 -15.59
CA VAL A 258 6.74 -11.56 -14.13
C VAL A 258 6.76 -10.09 -13.74
N VAL A 259 5.93 -9.70 -12.79
CA VAL A 259 5.93 -8.37 -12.19
C VAL A 259 6.58 -8.43 -10.82
N GLN A 260 7.70 -7.73 -10.64
CA GLN A 260 8.34 -7.53 -9.35
C GLN A 260 7.70 -6.33 -8.66
N LEU A 261 6.91 -6.58 -7.63
CA LEU A 261 6.24 -5.57 -6.81
C LEU A 261 6.85 -5.49 -5.41
N GLY A 262 7.14 -6.65 -4.80
CA GLY A 262 7.78 -6.72 -3.50
C GLY A 262 9.18 -6.11 -3.54
N MET A 263 9.51 -5.28 -2.55
CA MET A 263 10.86 -4.73 -2.44
C MET A 263 11.80 -5.79 -1.88
N LEU A 264 12.80 -6.17 -2.68
CA LEU A 264 13.87 -7.06 -2.25
C LEU A 264 14.76 -6.38 -1.19
N PRO A 265 15.45 -7.15 -0.33
CA PRO A 265 16.40 -6.59 0.61
C PRO A 265 17.44 -5.70 -0.07
N PRO A 266 17.95 -4.64 0.62
CA PRO A 266 19.01 -3.78 0.08
C PRO A 266 20.22 -4.57 -0.39
N GLY A 267 20.86 -4.12 -1.47
CA GLY A 267 22.04 -4.75 -2.05
C GLY A 267 21.71 -5.69 -3.22
N THR A 268 22.54 -6.71 -3.42
CA THR A 268 22.41 -7.66 -4.52
C THR A 268 21.56 -8.85 -4.10
N SER A 269 20.48 -9.11 -4.83
CA SER A 269 19.65 -10.30 -4.65
C SER A 269 19.89 -11.29 -5.80
N PRO A 270 20.38 -12.51 -5.56
CA PRO A 270 20.54 -13.51 -6.60
C PRO A 270 19.17 -14.03 -7.06
N PHE A 271 19.03 -14.29 -8.35
CA PHE A 271 17.85 -14.94 -8.95
C PHE A 271 18.23 -15.72 -10.22
N ALA A 272 17.35 -16.62 -10.67
CA ALA A 272 17.59 -17.49 -11.83
C ALA A 272 17.51 -16.74 -13.17
N GLY A 273 18.39 -15.73 -13.38
CA GLY A 273 18.37 -14.82 -14.52
C GLY A 273 18.46 -15.52 -15.90
N ASN A 274 19.10 -16.70 -16.00
CA ASN A 274 19.14 -17.48 -17.25
C ASN A 274 17.75 -17.91 -17.74
N LEU A 275 16.75 -18.02 -16.84
CA LEU A 275 15.39 -18.33 -17.23
C LEU A 275 14.74 -17.21 -18.06
N LEU A 276 15.13 -15.94 -17.83
CA LEU A 276 14.65 -14.82 -18.64
C LEU A 276 15.02 -15.04 -20.12
N VAL A 277 16.28 -15.43 -20.38
CA VAL A 277 16.78 -15.63 -21.74
C VAL A 277 16.21 -16.92 -22.36
N SER A 278 16.35 -18.06 -21.66
CA SER A 278 16.01 -19.38 -22.23
C SER A 278 14.50 -19.60 -22.41
N ARG A 279 13.67 -18.78 -21.75
CA ARG A 279 12.19 -18.88 -21.81
C ARG A 279 11.54 -17.59 -22.32
N GLU A 280 12.31 -16.57 -22.73
CA GLU A 280 11.83 -15.24 -23.17
C GLU A 280 10.84 -14.62 -22.18
N ILE A 281 11.16 -14.67 -20.88
CA ILE A 281 10.30 -14.11 -19.83
C ILE A 281 10.53 -12.59 -19.76
N GLU A 282 9.46 -11.81 -19.70
CA GLU A 282 9.53 -10.40 -19.41
C GLU A 282 9.48 -10.17 -17.90
N LEU A 283 10.56 -9.60 -17.32
CA LEU A 283 10.57 -9.14 -15.93
C LEU A 283 10.31 -7.62 -15.90
N ARG A 284 9.21 -7.21 -15.23
CA ARG A 284 8.75 -5.83 -15.15
C ARG A 284 8.68 -5.36 -13.70
N GLY A 285 9.29 -4.22 -13.37
CA GLY A 285 9.09 -3.58 -12.07
C GLY A 285 7.75 -2.88 -11.98
N ALA A 286 7.14 -2.89 -10.79
CA ALA A 286 6.00 -2.05 -10.43
C ALA A 286 6.37 -1.25 -9.17
N PHE A 287 6.14 0.07 -9.19
CA PHE A 287 6.47 0.94 -8.08
C PHE A 287 5.37 1.97 -7.86
N ARG A 288 4.84 2.00 -6.62
CA ARG A 288 3.72 2.89 -6.28
C ARG A 288 2.54 2.69 -7.25
N PHE A 289 1.87 3.78 -7.62
CA PHE A 289 0.77 3.82 -8.60
C PHE A 289 0.75 5.18 -9.30
N ASP A 290 0.02 5.28 -10.40
CA ASP A 290 -0.12 6.51 -11.18
C ASP A 290 -1.57 7.02 -11.11
N ALA A 291 -2.45 6.55 -11.98
CA ALA A 291 -3.84 7.00 -12.07
C ALA A 291 -4.86 6.05 -11.38
N GLU A 292 -4.39 5.03 -10.65
CA GLU A 292 -5.23 3.95 -10.15
C GLU A 292 -6.05 4.31 -8.90
N PHE A 293 -5.83 5.49 -8.27
CA PHE A 293 -6.42 5.80 -6.96
C PHE A 293 -7.95 5.92 -6.99
N ASP A 294 -8.50 6.57 -8.02
CA ASP A 294 -9.96 6.72 -8.17
C ASP A 294 -10.61 5.37 -8.52
N GLU A 295 -9.93 4.52 -9.31
CA GLU A 295 -10.36 3.15 -9.59
C GLU A 295 -10.35 2.29 -8.33
N ALA A 296 -9.34 2.43 -7.48
CA ALA A 296 -9.28 1.74 -6.21
C ALA A 296 -10.46 2.10 -5.30
N LEU A 297 -10.80 3.39 -5.20
CA LEU A 297 -11.98 3.84 -4.44
C LEU A 297 -13.28 3.26 -5.00
N ALA A 298 -13.45 3.24 -6.32
CA ALA A 298 -14.62 2.66 -6.96
C ALA A 298 -14.73 1.15 -6.71
N LEU A 299 -13.61 0.42 -6.79
CA LEU A 299 -13.57 -1.02 -6.53
C LEU A 299 -13.86 -1.33 -5.06
N LEU A 300 -13.32 -0.54 -4.12
CA LEU A 300 -13.63 -0.67 -2.69
C LEU A 300 -15.10 -0.43 -2.39
N ALA A 301 -15.74 0.49 -3.08
CA ALA A 301 -17.18 0.74 -2.92
C ALA A 301 -18.02 -0.44 -3.42
N ALA A 302 -17.61 -1.06 -4.54
CA ALA A 302 -18.35 -2.16 -5.17
C ALA A 302 -18.17 -3.51 -4.43
N GLU A 303 -17.08 -3.72 -3.70
CA GLU A 303 -16.67 -5.03 -3.19
C GLU A 303 -16.51 -5.05 -1.67
N PRO A 304 -17.58 -5.39 -0.92
CA PRO A 304 -17.52 -5.44 0.56
C PRO A 304 -16.50 -6.42 1.14
N ARG A 305 -16.06 -7.43 0.38
CA ARG A 305 -15.08 -8.44 0.82
C ARG A 305 -13.76 -7.85 1.32
N PHE A 306 -13.40 -6.64 0.90
CA PHE A 306 -12.18 -5.97 1.37
C PHE A 306 -12.19 -5.70 2.89
N ASP A 307 -13.35 -5.61 3.53
CA ASP A 307 -13.44 -5.44 4.98
C ASP A 307 -12.75 -6.59 5.74
N ALA A 308 -12.76 -7.80 5.18
CA ALA A 308 -12.13 -8.98 5.78
C ALA A 308 -10.59 -8.89 5.85
N LEU A 309 -9.98 -8.03 5.04
CA LEU A 309 -8.53 -7.81 5.07
C LEU A 309 -8.11 -6.88 6.21
N ILE A 310 -9.03 -6.10 6.78
CA ILE A 310 -8.75 -5.22 7.93
C ILE A 310 -8.90 -6.04 9.20
N SER A 311 -7.78 -6.55 9.71
CA SER A 311 -7.74 -7.47 10.84
C SER A 311 -7.87 -6.78 12.20
N ALA A 312 -7.48 -5.51 12.30
CA ALA A 312 -7.58 -4.72 13.53
C ALA A 312 -7.72 -3.22 13.24
N VAL A 313 -8.37 -2.53 14.19
CA VAL A 313 -8.46 -1.07 14.26
C VAL A 313 -8.11 -0.69 15.69
N VAL A 314 -7.08 0.14 15.87
CA VAL A 314 -6.44 0.41 17.16
C VAL A 314 -6.34 1.92 17.36
N PRO A 315 -6.57 2.46 18.57
CA PRO A 315 -6.40 3.89 18.81
C PRO A 315 -4.91 4.30 18.69
N PRO A 316 -4.59 5.54 18.31
CA PRO A 316 -3.20 5.98 18.16
C PRO A 316 -2.40 5.96 19.46
N SER A 317 -3.04 6.01 20.63
CA SER A 317 -2.39 5.82 21.93
C SER A 317 -1.73 4.45 22.09
N GLU A 318 -2.15 3.45 21.33
CA GLU A 318 -1.63 2.09 21.29
C GLU A 318 -0.85 1.82 19.99
N ALA A 319 -0.21 2.85 19.41
CA ALA A 319 0.44 2.74 18.10
C ALA A 319 1.59 1.72 18.10
N GLU A 320 2.35 1.58 19.20
CA GLU A 320 3.43 0.62 19.27
C GLU A 320 2.91 -0.82 19.19
N GLU A 321 1.81 -1.14 19.89
CA GLU A 321 1.12 -2.42 19.82
C GLU A 321 0.52 -2.66 18.43
N ALA A 322 -0.04 -1.61 17.80
CA ALA A 322 -0.57 -1.69 16.45
C ALA A 322 0.53 -2.00 15.43
N PHE A 323 1.71 -1.39 15.56
CA PHE A 323 2.87 -1.68 14.71
C PHE A 323 3.41 -3.11 14.95
N ALA A 324 3.48 -3.55 16.21
CA ALA A 324 3.86 -4.92 16.54
C ALA A 324 2.86 -5.93 15.94
N LEU A 325 1.55 -5.66 16.04
CA LEU A 325 0.51 -6.48 15.44
C LEU A 325 0.60 -6.48 13.91
N ALA A 326 0.83 -5.33 13.27
CA ALA A 326 0.98 -5.23 11.82
C ALA A 326 2.21 -5.99 11.30
N ALA A 327 3.26 -6.08 12.10
CA ALA A 327 4.47 -6.85 11.79
C ALA A 327 4.27 -8.37 11.96
N ASP A 328 3.30 -8.81 12.76
CA ASP A 328 3.00 -10.22 13.01
C ASP A 328 2.01 -10.77 11.98
N ARG A 329 2.52 -11.27 10.86
CA ARG A 329 1.74 -11.85 9.76
C ARG A 329 1.02 -13.17 10.13
N THR A 330 1.33 -13.76 11.29
CA THR A 330 0.59 -14.93 11.80
C THR A 330 -0.72 -14.55 12.44
N ARG A 331 -0.94 -13.25 12.75
CA ARG A 331 -2.10 -12.72 13.45
C ARG A 331 -2.90 -11.71 12.63
N SER A 332 -2.22 -10.93 11.79
CA SER A 332 -2.86 -9.80 11.10
C SER A 332 -2.59 -9.78 9.59
N CYS A 333 -3.47 -9.09 8.86
CA CYS A 333 -3.25 -8.67 7.48
C CYS A 333 -3.08 -7.14 7.47
N LYS A 334 -4.16 -6.35 7.45
CA LYS A 334 -4.08 -4.88 7.54
C LYS A 334 -4.51 -4.41 8.92
N VAL A 335 -3.71 -3.56 9.52
CA VAL A 335 -4.00 -2.86 10.78
C VAL A 335 -4.19 -1.38 10.50
N LEU A 336 -5.23 -0.78 11.09
CA LEU A 336 -5.52 0.64 10.99
C LEU A 336 -5.36 1.32 12.35
N LEU A 337 -4.88 2.56 12.33
CA LEU A 337 -4.99 3.50 13.45
C LEU A 337 -6.29 4.30 13.29
N ASP A 338 -7.07 4.44 14.36
CA ASP A 338 -8.33 5.22 14.42
C ASP A 338 -8.13 6.47 15.27
N PHE A 339 -8.07 7.64 14.62
CA PHE A 339 -7.88 8.94 15.28
C PHE A 339 -9.19 9.54 15.86
N GLY A 340 -10.31 8.82 15.79
CA GLY A 340 -11.60 9.27 16.31
C GLY A 340 -12.37 10.18 15.34
N GLU A 341 -13.63 10.47 15.70
CA GLU A 341 -14.42 11.44 14.94
C GLU A 341 -14.04 12.87 15.33
N PRO A 342 -13.98 13.81 14.36
CA PRO A 342 -13.76 15.22 14.69
C PRO A 342 -14.87 15.70 15.64
N GLY A 343 -14.49 16.15 16.84
CA GLY A 343 -15.42 16.77 17.80
C GLY A 343 -15.87 15.87 18.97
N ARG A 344 -15.49 14.59 19.05
CA ARG A 344 -15.56 13.84 20.33
C ARG A 344 -14.24 14.04 21.09
N GLY A 345 -14.01 15.26 21.58
CA GLY A 345 -13.11 15.49 22.69
C GLY A 345 -13.67 14.75 23.89
N GLU A 346 -12.80 14.09 24.64
CA GLU A 346 -13.15 13.53 25.95
C GLU A 346 -13.88 14.64 26.75
N GLU A 347 -15.16 14.42 27.00
CA GLU A 347 -15.82 15.15 28.08
C GLU A 347 -15.13 14.72 29.38
N PRO A 348 -14.77 15.68 30.23
CA PRO A 348 -13.97 15.46 31.44
C PRO A 348 -14.64 14.54 32.45
#